data_c8603c752ddeeabe0c9434e01d878a29
#
_entry.id   c8603c752ddeeabe0c9434e01d878a29
#
_cell.length_a   1.000
_cell.length_b   1.000
_cell.length_c   1.000
_cell.angle_alpha   90.00
_cell.angle_beta   90.00
_cell.angle_gamma   90.00
#
_symmetry.space_group_name_H-M   'P 1'
#
loop_
_entity.id
_entity.type
_entity.pdbx_description
1 polymer ?
#
loop_
_entity_poly.entity_id
_entity_poly.type
_entity_poly.pdbx_seq_one_letter_code
_entity_poly.pdbx_strand_id
1 'polypeptide(L)'
;YVQKAEQIIEQFEADGADLIFGLTHLHLASDIEIAKLKRRHPMFKFIVGGHEHEVQRHSGDANTADVMKGASNARTIWQIDVTFSAGGTEVSSQQIDIDQSIAIDPEYQVIADKWRGKLLELVPFFASRIGYAATPLDGREASVRNGDSNWGGFIADQMRTAFRDPPADLAFINGGTLRIDDFVADDITFEDIGRTFGFS
;
A
#
# COMPACT_ATOMS: atom_id res chain seq x y z
N TYR A 1 -13.26 -11.24 -14.07
CA TYR A 1 -13.71 -10.64 -12.80
C TYR A 1 -14.93 -9.72 -12.95
N VAL A 2 -15.10 -8.95 -14.03
CA VAL A 2 -16.30 -8.10 -14.25
C VAL A 2 -17.60 -8.89 -14.11
N GLN A 3 -17.72 -10.00 -14.83
CA GLN A 3 -18.90 -10.88 -14.75
C GLN A 3 -19.14 -11.40 -13.32
N LYS A 4 -18.07 -11.74 -12.60
CA LYS A 4 -18.21 -12.19 -11.20
C LYS A 4 -18.63 -11.06 -10.27
N ALA A 5 -18.09 -9.86 -10.46
CA ALA A 5 -18.51 -8.67 -9.72
C ALA A 5 -20.01 -8.39 -9.94
N GLU A 6 -20.47 -8.44 -11.17
CA GLU A 6 -21.88 -8.23 -11.51
C GLU A 6 -22.81 -9.23 -10.81
N GLN A 7 -22.47 -10.54 -10.84
CA GLN A 7 -23.25 -11.55 -10.13
C GLN A 7 -23.35 -11.29 -8.61
N ILE A 8 -22.29 -10.76 -8.02
CA ILE A 8 -22.26 -10.42 -6.58
C ILE A 8 -23.12 -9.17 -6.31
N ILE A 9 -23.06 -8.17 -7.19
CA ILE A 9 -23.87 -6.97 -7.09
C ILE A 9 -25.37 -7.33 -7.20
N GLU A 10 -25.74 -8.15 -8.19
CA GLU A 10 -27.10 -8.66 -8.36
C GLU A 10 -27.63 -9.38 -7.10
N GLN A 11 -26.76 -10.17 -6.44
CA GLN A 11 -27.11 -10.84 -5.18
C GLN A 11 -27.37 -9.84 -4.07
N PHE A 12 -26.52 -8.84 -3.90
CA PHE A 12 -26.72 -7.81 -2.86
C PHE A 12 -27.95 -6.95 -3.12
N GLU A 13 -28.28 -6.65 -4.38
CA GLU A 13 -29.52 -5.97 -4.73
C GLU A 13 -30.75 -6.84 -4.38
N ALA A 14 -30.69 -8.14 -4.67
CA ALA A 14 -31.75 -9.07 -4.31
C ALA A 14 -31.91 -9.24 -2.77
N ASP A 15 -30.82 -9.12 -2.03
CA ASP A 15 -30.82 -9.16 -0.57
C ASP A 15 -31.26 -7.82 0.07
N GLY A 16 -31.54 -6.78 -0.76
CA GLY A 16 -32.07 -5.50 -0.32
C GLY A 16 -31.01 -4.51 0.19
N ALA A 17 -29.79 -4.55 -0.34
CA ALA A 17 -28.76 -3.57 0.02
C ALA A 17 -29.13 -2.17 -0.43
N ASP A 18 -29.00 -1.18 0.47
CA ASP A 18 -29.24 0.23 0.20
C ASP A 18 -28.06 0.92 -0.49
N LEU A 19 -26.87 0.33 -0.36
CA LEU A 19 -25.62 0.77 -0.99
C LEU A 19 -24.71 -0.42 -1.20
N ILE A 20 -24.04 -0.45 -2.35
CA ILE A 20 -23.02 -1.45 -2.69
C ILE A 20 -21.73 -0.71 -3.04
N PHE A 21 -20.61 -1.17 -2.53
CA PHE A 21 -19.29 -0.70 -2.92
C PHE A 21 -18.35 -1.88 -3.19
N GLY A 22 -17.31 -1.66 -4.01
CA GLY A 22 -16.28 -2.61 -4.28
C GLY A 22 -15.08 -2.43 -3.37
N LEU A 23 -14.52 -3.53 -2.86
CA LEU A 23 -13.19 -3.58 -2.26
C LEU A 23 -12.31 -4.46 -3.16
N THR A 24 -11.30 -3.87 -3.79
CA THR A 24 -10.54 -4.52 -4.85
C THR A 24 -9.03 -4.45 -4.62
N HIS A 25 -8.31 -5.36 -5.27
CA HIS A 25 -6.85 -5.30 -5.40
C HIS A 25 -6.48 -5.60 -6.85
N LEU A 26 -6.87 -4.71 -7.75
CA LEU A 26 -6.72 -4.82 -9.20
C LEU A 26 -6.01 -3.59 -9.75
N HIS A 27 -5.55 -3.63 -11.00
CA HIS A 27 -5.14 -2.43 -11.70
C HIS A 27 -6.30 -1.45 -11.89
N LEU A 28 -6.03 -0.14 -11.85
CA LEU A 28 -7.04 0.92 -12.01
C LEU A 28 -7.89 0.71 -13.27
N ALA A 29 -7.28 0.32 -14.39
CA ALA A 29 -8.01 0.05 -15.63
C ALA A 29 -9.07 -1.06 -15.44
N SER A 30 -8.76 -2.08 -14.64
CA SER A 30 -9.66 -3.18 -14.33
C SER A 30 -10.79 -2.75 -13.39
N ASP A 31 -10.48 -1.90 -12.42
CA ASP A 31 -11.47 -1.33 -11.51
C ASP A 31 -12.44 -0.41 -12.27
N ILE A 32 -11.96 0.36 -13.24
CA ILE A 32 -12.81 1.19 -14.10
C ILE A 32 -13.79 0.32 -14.91
N GLU A 33 -13.36 -0.84 -15.41
CA GLU A 33 -14.29 -1.76 -16.10
C GLU A 33 -15.38 -2.28 -15.16
N ILE A 34 -15.07 -2.56 -13.90
CA ILE A 34 -16.06 -2.93 -12.89
C ILE A 34 -16.94 -1.71 -12.55
N ALA A 35 -16.36 -0.52 -12.43
CA ALA A 35 -17.10 0.71 -12.10
C ALA A 35 -18.21 1.04 -13.09
N LYS A 36 -18.07 0.65 -14.36
CA LYS A 36 -19.12 0.80 -15.40
C LYS A 36 -20.39 0.00 -15.12
N LEU A 37 -20.34 -0.96 -14.18
CA LEU A 37 -21.54 -1.72 -13.76
C LEU A 37 -22.59 -0.82 -13.10
N LYS A 38 -22.20 0.34 -12.52
CA LYS A 38 -23.14 1.34 -11.96
C LYS A 38 -24.25 1.71 -12.91
N ARG A 39 -24.00 1.73 -14.23
CA ARG A 39 -25.02 2.04 -15.24
C ARG A 39 -26.24 1.11 -15.14
N ARG A 40 -26.03 -0.15 -14.79
CA ARG A 40 -27.09 -1.17 -14.65
C ARG A 40 -27.50 -1.37 -13.20
N HIS A 41 -26.62 -1.03 -12.28
CA HIS A 41 -26.73 -1.23 -10.84
C HIS A 41 -26.52 0.10 -10.09
N PRO A 42 -27.53 0.98 -10.02
CA PRO A 42 -27.39 2.31 -9.44
C PRO A 42 -27.01 2.34 -7.95
N MET A 43 -27.21 1.22 -7.23
CA MET A 43 -26.78 1.05 -5.84
C MET A 43 -25.26 0.85 -5.70
N PHE A 44 -24.56 0.49 -6.77
CA PHE A 44 -23.12 0.36 -6.81
C PHE A 44 -22.49 1.76 -6.97
N LYS A 45 -22.00 2.36 -5.87
CA LYS A 45 -21.64 3.77 -5.80
C LYS A 45 -20.16 4.05 -6.01
N PHE A 46 -19.27 3.24 -5.41
CA PHE A 46 -17.83 3.47 -5.49
C PHE A 46 -17.03 2.17 -5.34
N ILE A 47 -15.74 2.26 -5.67
CA ILE A 47 -14.73 1.22 -5.43
C ILE A 47 -13.62 1.84 -4.60
N VAL A 48 -13.17 1.15 -3.56
CA VAL A 48 -11.92 1.40 -2.86
C VAL A 48 -10.94 0.27 -3.16
N GLY A 49 -9.69 0.62 -3.44
CA GLY A 49 -8.71 -0.37 -3.88
C GLY A 49 -7.28 -0.04 -3.54
N GLY A 50 -6.39 -0.94 -3.93
CA GLY A 50 -4.95 -0.82 -3.80
C GLY A 50 -4.26 -1.31 -5.07
N HIS A 51 -3.13 -1.99 -4.94
CA HIS A 51 -2.30 -2.63 -5.95
C HIS A 51 -1.17 -1.77 -6.52
N GLU A 52 -1.44 -0.57 -7.01
CA GLU A 52 -0.40 0.29 -7.60
C GLU A 52 0.54 0.90 -6.57
N HIS A 53 0.15 0.92 -5.29
CA HIS A 53 0.87 1.57 -4.19
C HIS A 53 0.97 3.09 -4.31
N GLU A 54 0.22 3.67 -5.23
CA GLU A 54 0.12 5.11 -5.48
C GLU A 54 -1.32 5.57 -5.31
N VAL A 55 -1.48 6.86 -4.98
CA VAL A 55 -2.80 7.47 -4.98
C VAL A 55 -3.31 7.57 -6.41
N GLN A 56 -4.42 6.93 -6.67
CA GLN A 56 -5.10 7.02 -7.95
C GLN A 56 -6.60 7.26 -7.74
N ARG A 57 -7.19 8.04 -8.62
CA ARG A 57 -8.61 8.32 -8.62
C ARG A 57 -9.18 8.31 -10.03
N HIS A 58 -10.29 7.65 -10.20
CA HIS A 58 -11.19 7.85 -11.33
C HIS A 58 -12.49 8.45 -10.79
N SER A 59 -12.79 9.68 -11.20
CA SER A 59 -14.05 10.33 -10.83
C SER A 59 -15.18 9.75 -11.68
N GLY A 60 -16.14 9.15 -11.01
CA GLY A 60 -17.30 8.58 -11.64
C GLY A 60 -18.31 9.64 -12.10
N ASP A 61 -19.37 9.16 -12.71
CA ASP A 61 -20.50 9.95 -13.18
C ASP A 61 -21.83 9.19 -12.94
N ALA A 62 -22.88 9.54 -13.67
CA ALA A 62 -24.17 8.85 -13.58
C ALA A 62 -24.08 7.36 -13.95
N ASN A 63 -23.10 6.98 -14.79
CA ASN A 63 -22.96 5.61 -15.35
C ASN A 63 -21.77 4.84 -14.82
N THR A 64 -20.86 5.50 -14.12
CA THR A 64 -19.58 4.93 -13.65
C THR A 64 -19.39 5.24 -12.18
N ALA A 65 -19.05 4.27 -11.38
CA ALA A 65 -18.73 4.44 -9.97
C ALA A 65 -17.38 5.18 -9.79
N ASP A 66 -17.23 5.92 -8.68
CA ASP A 66 -15.91 6.43 -8.29
C ASP A 66 -14.96 5.29 -8.00
N VAL A 67 -13.68 5.44 -8.37
CA VAL A 67 -12.61 4.53 -7.94
C VAL A 67 -11.57 5.34 -7.18
N MET A 68 -11.27 4.90 -5.96
CA MET A 68 -10.33 5.56 -5.06
C MET A 68 -9.29 4.54 -4.59
N LYS A 69 -8.03 4.85 -4.81
CA LYS A 69 -6.91 4.01 -4.40
C LYS A 69 -5.94 4.80 -3.53
N GLY A 70 -5.49 4.21 -2.45
CA GLY A 70 -4.53 4.82 -1.53
C GLY A 70 -3.08 4.45 -1.88
N ALA A 71 -2.15 5.26 -1.38
CA ALA A 71 -0.73 4.92 -1.39
C ALA A 71 -0.43 3.75 -0.46
N SER A 72 0.73 3.12 -0.65
CA SER A 72 1.26 2.09 0.26
C SER A 72 1.56 2.65 1.66
N ASN A 73 1.75 1.75 2.62
CA ASN A 73 2.21 2.06 3.98
C ASN A 73 1.31 3.06 4.73
N ALA A 74 -0.01 3.06 4.45
CA ALA A 74 -0.98 3.97 5.07
C ALA A 74 -0.63 5.47 4.92
N ARG A 75 0.12 5.85 3.88
CA ARG A 75 0.46 7.27 3.61
C ARG A 75 -0.73 8.10 3.15
N THR A 76 -1.83 7.44 2.80
CA THR A 76 -3.07 8.08 2.37
C THR A 76 -4.24 7.30 2.89
N ILE A 77 -5.26 8.01 3.35
CA ILE A 77 -6.60 7.46 3.60
C ILE A 77 -7.63 8.21 2.77
N TRP A 78 -8.70 7.52 2.42
CA TRP A 78 -9.89 8.11 1.86
C TRP A 78 -10.99 8.14 2.91
N GLN A 79 -11.41 9.34 3.31
CA GLN A 79 -12.64 9.52 4.07
C GLN A 79 -13.80 9.51 3.09
N ILE A 80 -14.77 8.65 3.32
CA ILE A 80 -15.94 8.50 2.46
C ILE A 80 -17.18 8.68 3.33
N ASP A 81 -17.94 9.73 3.05
CA ASP A 81 -19.18 10.04 3.75
C ASP A 81 -20.37 9.61 2.89
N VAL A 82 -21.25 8.82 3.48
CA VAL A 82 -22.46 8.30 2.85
C VAL A 82 -23.67 8.86 3.56
N THR A 83 -24.55 9.56 2.82
CA THR A 83 -25.79 10.11 3.35
C THR A 83 -26.99 9.42 2.71
N PHE A 84 -27.81 8.81 3.51
CA PHE A 84 -29.10 8.23 3.09
C PHE A 84 -30.21 9.24 3.30
N SER A 85 -31.00 9.47 2.27
CA SER A 85 -32.13 10.38 2.31
C SER A 85 -33.32 9.85 1.49
N ALA A 86 -34.48 10.49 1.61
CA ALA A 86 -35.64 10.19 0.75
C ALA A 86 -35.36 10.45 -0.74
N GLY A 87 -34.36 11.29 -1.06
CA GLY A 87 -33.89 11.58 -2.42
C GLY A 87 -32.87 10.57 -2.98
N GLY A 88 -32.46 9.59 -2.17
CA GLY A 88 -31.46 8.58 -2.52
C GLY A 88 -30.20 8.63 -1.67
N THR A 89 -29.19 7.92 -2.10
CA THR A 89 -27.89 7.81 -1.44
C THR A 89 -26.86 8.72 -2.11
N GLU A 90 -26.31 9.65 -1.34
CA GLU A 90 -25.23 10.55 -1.75
C GLU A 90 -23.90 10.06 -1.15
N VAL A 91 -22.83 10.16 -1.93
CA VAL A 91 -21.48 9.78 -1.52
C VAL A 91 -20.55 10.95 -1.79
N SER A 92 -19.80 11.36 -0.79
CA SER A 92 -18.68 12.30 -0.95
C SER A 92 -17.40 11.66 -0.45
N SER A 93 -16.27 12.13 -0.97
CA SER A 93 -14.97 11.57 -0.59
C SER A 93 -13.90 12.63 -0.51
N GLN A 94 -13.00 12.47 0.47
CA GLN A 94 -11.83 13.33 0.67
C GLN A 94 -10.58 12.47 0.83
N GLN A 95 -9.53 12.84 0.11
CA GLN A 95 -8.19 12.32 0.34
C GLN A 95 -7.56 13.04 1.52
N ILE A 96 -6.93 12.25 2.40
CA ILE A 96 -6.15 12.75 3.52
C ILE A 96 -4.77 12.10 3.44
N ASP A 97 -3.73 12.92 3.26
CA ASP A 97 -2.35 12.44 3.28
C ASP A 97 -1.89 12.33 4.73
N ILE A 98 -1.30 11.19 5.05
CA ILE A 98 -0.78 10.89 6.39
C ILE A 98 0.70 11.20 6.40
N ASP A 99 1.06 12.34 6.96
CA ASP A 99 2.43 12.81 7.07
C ASP A 99 2.75 13.36 8.47
N GLN A 100 3.92 13.96 8.61
CA GLN A 100 4.39 14.51 9.89
C GLN A 100 3.58 15.71 10.42
N SER A 101 2.67 16.29 9.62
CA SER A 101 1.78 17.37 10.06
C SER A 101 0.64 16.86 10.95
N ILE A 102 0.35 15.56 10.89
CA ILE A 102 -0.70 14.92 11.68
C ILE A 102 -0.11 14.52 13.04
N ALA A 103 -0.69 15.05 14.11
CA ALA A 103 -0.26 14.70 15.46
C ALA A 103 -0.50 13.21 15.75
N ILE A 104 0.48 12.59 16.39
CA ILE A 104 0.35 11.19 16.83
C ILE A 104 -0.70 11.12 17.93
N ASP A 105 -1.63 10.18 17.82
CA ASP A 105 -2.59 9.87 18.87
C ASP A 105 -1.86 9.32 20.10
N PRO A 106 -1.99 9.96 21.29
CA PRO A 106 -1.25 9.56 22.48
C PRO A 106 -1.67 8.18 23.01
N GLU A 107 -2.92 7.73 22.80
CA GLU A 107 -3.36 6.39 23.21
C GLU A 107 -2.75 5.33 22.30
N TYR A 108 -2.69 5.60 21.00
CA TYR A 108 -2.00 4.74 20.05
C TYR A 108 -0.50 4.65 20.35
N GLN A 109 0.15 5.77 20.70
CA GLN A 109 1.58 5.79 21.04
C GLN A 109 1.91 4.82 22.17
N VAL A 110 1.08 4.76 23.21
CA VAL A 110 1.28 3.80 24.32
C VAL A 110 1.24 2.34 23.82
N ILE A 111 0.34 2.04 22.88
CA ILE A 111 0.23 0.69 22.29
C ILE A 111 1.45 0.39 21.43
N ALA A 112 1.89 1.33 20.61
CA ALA A 112 3.07 1.21 19.76
C ALA A 112 4.34 0.97 20.59
N ASP A 113 4.55 1.78 21.63
CA ASP A 113 5.71 1.66 22.53
C ASP A 113 5.75 0.31 23.26
N LYS A 114 4.59 -0.19 23.71
CA LYS A 114 4.47 -1.51 24.31
C LYS A 114 4.93 -2.62 23.36
N TRP A 115 4.48 -2.58 22.11
CA TRP A 115 4.83 -3.62 21.14
C TRP A 115 6.27 -3.49 20.67
N ARG A 116 6.78 -2.25 20.50
CA ARG A 116 8.18 -2.01 20.22
C ARG A 116 9.07 -2.53 21.36
N GLY A 117 8.69 -2.29 22.63
CA GLY A 117 9.39 -2.85 23.77
C GLY A 117 9.47 -4.38 23.72
N LYS A 118 8.34 -5.04 23.46
CA LYS A 118 8.33 -6.51 23.30
C LYS A 118 9.17 -7.01 22.13
N LEU A 119 9.18 -6.30 21.01
CA LEU A 119 10.05 -6.64 19.89
C LEU A 119 11.52 -6.59 20.30
N LEU A 120 11.94 -5.54 21.00
CA LEU A 120 13.32 -5.39 21.47
C LEU A 120 13.70 -6.41 22.57
N GLU A 121 12.76 -6.89 23.37
CA GLU A 121 12.98 -8.00 24.30
C GLU A 121 13.24 -9.32 23.55
N LEU A 122 12.51 -9.60 22.49
CA LEU A 122 12.64 -10.82 21.68
C LEU A 122 13.83 -10.76 20.71
N VAL A 123 14.10 -9.59 20.17
CA VAL A 123 15.16 -9.34 19.19
C VAL A 123 15.99 -8.13 19.63
N PRO A 124 16.86 -8.27 20.65
CA PRO A 124 17.58 -7.13 21.24
C PRO A 124 18.48 -6.37 20.26
N PHE A 125 18.95 -7.04 19.21
CA PHE A 125 19.79 -6.44 18.17
C PHE A 125 19.01 -5.72 17.07
N PHE A 126 17.67 -5.70 17.12
CA PHE A 126 16.83 -5.13 16.05
C PHE A 126 17.16 -3.65 15.77
N ALA A 127 17.40 -2.86 16.82
CA ALA A 127 17.83 -1.48 16.70
C ALA A 127 19.36 -1.29 16.60
N SER A 128 20.13 -2.40 16.52
CA SER A 128 21.59 -2.32 16.47
C SER A 128 22.06 -1.82 15.11
N ARG A 129 23.06 -0.93 15.15
CA ARG A 129 23.77 -0.49 13.95
C ARG A 129 24.56 -1.65 13.35
N ILE A 130 24.39 -1.88 12.07
CA ILE A 130 25.11 -2.90 11.28
C ILE A 130 26.00 -2.28 10.21
N GLY A 131 25.82 -1.00 9.88
CA GLY A 131 26.60 -0.32 8.87
C GLY A 131 26.41 1.20 8.92
N TYR A 132 27.02 1.86 7.95
CA TYR A 132 26.89 3.31 7.76
C TYR A 132 26.85 3.65 6.27
N ALA A 133 25.89 4.45 5.86
CA ALA A 133 25.75 4.95 4.51
C ALA A 133 26.07 6.45 4.46
N ALA A 134 27.26 6.81 4.00
CA ALA A 134 27.68 8.20 3.82
C ALA A 134 26.87 8.94 2.72
N THR A 135 26.24 8.19 1.84
CA THR A 135 25.33 8.69 0.80
C THR A 135 24.00 7.98 0.98
N PRO A 136 22.86 8.70 0.97
CA PRO A 136 21.56 8.07 1.05
C PRO A 136 21.37 6.97 0.00
N LEU A 137 20.96 5.79 0.46
CA LEU A 137 20.65 4.65 -0.38
C LEU A 137 19.15 4.69 -0.69
N ASP A 138 18.81 4.77 -1.97
CA ASP A 138 17.44 4.94 -2.44
C ASP A 138 16.71 3.59 -2.52
N GLY A 139 15.92 3.30 -1.50
CA GLY A 139 15.05 2.13 -1.43
C GLY A 139 13.59 2.43 -1.75
N ARG A 140 13.27 3.62 -2.25
CA ARG A 140 11.90 3.99 -2.60
C ARG A 140 11.35 3.10 -3.71
N GLU A 141 10.08 2.75 -3.59
CA GLU A 141 9.42 1.82 -4.50
C GLU A 141 9.51 2.28 -5.96
N ALA A 142 9.30 3.58 -6.21
CA ALA A 142 9.42 4.16 -7.55
C ALA A 142 10.81 3.97 -8.17
N SER A 143 11.87 4.00 -7.35
CA SER A 143 13.25 3.80 -7.83
C SER A 143 13.57 2.33 -8.05
N VAL A 144 13.31 1.47 -7.05
CA VAL A 144 13.70 0.04 -7.12
C VAL A 144 12.89 -0.76 -8.14
N ARG A 145 11.70 -0.29 -8.54
CA ARG A 145 10.85 -0.98 -9.53
C ARG A 145 11.05 -0.48 -10.97
N ASN A 146 11.53 0.73 -11.16
CA ASN A 146 11.55 1.36 -12.49
C ASN A 146 12.95 1.64 -13.02
N GLY A 147 14.01 1.37 -12.24
CA GLY A 147 15.37 1.63 -12.67
C GLY A 147 16.41 1.09 -11.69
N ASP A 148 17.65 1.49 -11.95
CA ASP A 148 18.76 1.19 -11.07
C ASP A 148 18.65 2.03 -9.79
N SER A 149 18.72 1.36 -8.65
CA SER A 149 18.84 2.04 -7.36
C SER A 149 20.08 1.56 -6.63
N ASN A 150 20.73 2.47 -5.92
CA ASN A 150 21.94 2.13 -5.16
C ASN A 150 21.63 1.19 -3.97
N TRP A 151 20.40 1.25 -3.39
CA TRP A 151 19.95 0.27 -2.39
C TRP A 151 19.78 -1.12 -3.00
N GLY A 152 19.10 -1.21 -4.16
CA GLY A 152 18.94 -2.48 -4.88
C GLY A 152 20.25 -3.08 -5.30
N GLY A 153 21.16 -2.26 -5.84
CA GLY A 153 22.53 -2.69 -6.21
C GLY A 153 23.32 -3.20 -4.99
N PHE A 154 23.28 -2.47 -3.87
CA PHE A 154 23.94 -2.90 -2.63
C PHE A 154 23.40 -4.27 -2.16
N ILE A 155 22.11 -4.47 -2.12
CA ILE A 155 21.50 -5.74 -1.71
C ILE A 155 21.89 -6.87 -2.68
N ALA A 156 21.85 -6.63 -3.99
CA ALA A 156 22.27 -7.63 -4.98
C ALA A 156 23.75 -8.01 -4.81
N ASP A 157 24.64 -7.05 -4.55
CA ASP A 157 26.05 -7.32 -4.28
C ASP A 157 26.27 -8.12 -2.99
N GLN A 158 25.49 -7.83 -1.93
CA GLN A 158 25.55 -8.66 -0.70
C GLN A 158 25.09 -10.09 -0.99
N MET A 159 24.03 -10.29 -1.77
CA MET A 159 23.57 -11.63 -2.18
C MET A 159 24.64 -12.36 -3.00
N ARG A 160 25.27 -11.67 -3.96
CA ARG A 160 26.34 -12.23 -4.80
C ARG A 160 27.52 -12.74 -3.97
N THR A 161 27.89 -12.01 -2.93
CA THR A 161 29.03 -12.32 -2.07
C THR A 161 28.69 -13.22 -0.88
N ALA A 162 27.41 -13.50 -0.61
CA ALA A 162 26.98 -14.41 0.46
C ALA A 162 27.50 -15.85 0.25
N PHE A 163 27.63 -16.28 -1.02
CA PHE A 163 28.24 -17.55 -1.39
C PHE A 163 29.75 -17.32 -1.63
N ARG A 164 30.58 -17.67 -0.67
CA ARG A 164 31.95 -17.22 -0.62
C ARG A 164 32.96 -18.06 -1.42
N ASP A 165 32.63 -19.31 -1.76
CA ASP A 165 33.58 -20.20 -2.42
C ASP A 165 32.91 -21.19 -3.39
N PRO A 166 32.92 -20.90 -4.68
CA PRO A 166 33.23 -19.62 -5.30
C PRO A 166 32.09 -18.60 -5.11
N PRO A 167 32.38 -17.29 -5.15
CA PRO A 167 31.27 -16.26 -5.19
C PRO A 167 30.48 -16.41 -6.46
N ALA A 168 29.19 -16.02 -6.41
CA ALA A 168 28.36 -15.99 -7.61
C ALA A 168 28.87 -14.91 -8.58
N ASP A 169 28.77 -15.16 -9.90
CA ASP A 169 29.18 -14.19 -10.92
C ASP A 169 28.26 -12.97 -10.94
N LEU A 170 26.97 -13.20 -10.65
CA LEU A 170 25.95 -12.15 -10.60
C LEU A 170 24.82 -12.54 -9.64
N ALA A 171 24.02 -11.55 -9.21
CA ALA A 171 22.81 -11.76 -8.44
C ALA A 171 21.69 -10.88 -8.96
N PHE A 172 20.47 -11.40 -8.85
CA PHE A 172 19.25 -10.66 -9.18
C PHE A 172 18.33 -10.63 -7.97
N ILE A 173 17.66 -9.51 -7.79
CA ILE A 173 16.56 -9.40 -6.85
C ILE A 173 15.39 -8.67 -7.53
N ASN A 174 14.18 -9.16 -7.32
CA ASN A 174 12.98 -8.47 -7.77
C ASN A 174 12.81 -7.17 -6.96
N GLY A 175 12.74 -6.03 -7.62
CA GLY A 175 12.52 -4.72 -6.97
C GLY A 175 11.30 -4.70 -6.06
N GLY A 176 10.24 -5.44 -6.39
CA GLY A 176 9.07 -5.60 -5.52
C GLY A 176 9.31 -6.35 -4.21
N THR A 177 10.45 -7.00 -4.02
CA THR A 177 10.86 -7.61 -2.74
C THR A 177 11.41 -6.57 -1.77
N LEU A 178 11.93 -5.45 -2.27
CA LEU A 178 12.47 -4.35 -1.46
C LEU A 178 11.33 -3.41 -1.04
N ARG A 179 10.89 -3.54 0.21
CA ARG A 179 9.63 -2.95 0.70
C ARG A 179 9.81 -1.74 1.61
N ILE A 180 11.04 -1.30 1.86
CA ILE A 180 11.30 -0.18 2.78
C ILE A 180 10.65 1.13 2.31
N ASP A 181 10.58 1.36 0.99
CA ASP A 181 9.99 2.53 0.34
C ASP A 181 10.43 3.86 0.96
N ASP A 182 11.74 3.97 1.22
CA ASP A 182 12.35 5.09 1.90
C ASP A 182 13.83 5.21 1.52
N PHE A 183 14.48 6.29 1.95
CA PHE A 183 15.94 6.37 1.94
C PHE A 183 16.53 5.71 3.19
N VAL A 184 17.63 4.99 3.02
CA VAL A 184 18.46 4.51 4.11
C VAL A 184 19.73 5.35 4.15
N ALA A 185 19.95 6.09 5.21
CA ALA A 185 21.07 7.03 5.34
C ALA A 185 21.68 6.99 6.74
N ASP A 186 22.91 7.44 6.85
CA ASP A 186 23.67 7.47 8.11
C ASP A 186 23.81 6.05 8.71
N ASP A 187 23.33 5.83 9.91
CA ASP A 187 23.40 4.54 10.58
C ASP A 187 22.40 3.56 9.98
N ILE A 188 22.88 2.51 9.35
CA ILE A 188 22.07 1.38 8.89
C ILE A 188 21.85 0.44 10.07
N THR A 189 20.60 0.13 10.35
CA THR A 189 20.21 -0.74 11.45
C THR A 189 19.63 -2.09 10.95
N PHE A 190 19.51 -3.04 11.86
CA PHE A 190 18.80 -4.29 11.55
C PHE A 190 17.32 -4.04 11.27
N GLU A 191 16.74 -2.96 11.82
CA GLU A 191 15.37 -2.51 11.52
C GLU A 191 15.20 -2.14 10.04
N ASP A 192 16.18 -1.47 9.43
CA ASP A 192 16.14 -1.12 8.00
C ASP A 192 16.14 -2.36 7.11
N ILE A 193 16.88 -3.40 7.51
CA ILE A 193 16.84 -4.69 6.83
C ILE A 193 15.47 -5.36 7.00
N GLY A 194 14.91 -5.36 8.21
CA GLY A 194 13.56 -5.88 8.48
C GLY A 194 12.47 -5.16 7.68
N ARG A 195 12.54 -3.82 7.57
CA ARG A 195 11.65 -3.01 6.73
C ARG A 195 11.85 -3.30 5.24
N THR A 196 13.08 -3.58 4.82
CA THR A 196 13.38 -3.91 3.42
C THR A 196 12.78 -5.25 3.02
N PHE A 197 12.84 -6.25 3.88
CA PHE A 197 12.36 -7.62 3.61
C PHE A 197 11.10 -7.96 4.43
N GLY A 198 10.11 -7.10 4.41
CA GLY A 198 8.90 -7.19 5.23
C GLY A 198 8.02 -8.44 5.03
N PHE A 199 8.41 -9.37 4.13
CA PHE A 199 7.74 -10.66 3.91
C PHE A 199 8.57 -11.88 4.33
N SER A 200 9.72 -11.67 4.97
CA SER A 200 10.62 -12.73 5.42
C SER A 200 10.27 -13.24 6.81
#